data_0ee76b2d487f32ed6a11b4ce63dbdd6b
#
_entry.id   0ee76b2d487f32ed6a11b4ce63dbdd6b
#
_cell.length_a   1.000
_cell.length_b   1.000
_cell.length_c   1.000
_cell.angle_alpha   90.00
_cell.angle_beta   90.00
_cell.angle_gamma   90.00
#
_symmetry.space_group_name_H-M   'P 1'
#
loop_
_entity.id
_entity.type
_entity.pdbx_description
1 polymer ?
#
loop_
_entity_poly.entity_id
_entity_poly.type
_entity_poly.pdbx_seq_one_letter_code
_entity_poly.pdbx_strand_id
1 'polypeptide(L)'
;MRPSQINLIACPVCQSKLTLKVHEVTGDRIKSGTLVDDSGHSFPIVDFIPRFVPHQNYASNFSVQWEDWPELLSQYDGYRTRFENETKWGTDLSGKTILEAGCGSGAFTEFAAATGAEILSFDLSKGGVEANYSRNKDLSNVLIVQADVYHIPALPGSFDYAFCFGVLQHTPKPKDSFMALCESVKERTGKVAADIYTMPPVGHPYEPLWRNKYRMRKLVSSLPKIWIRRFVEAYVNMAWPIRTLNIKLFKDKGILYNRALLLDDYPPRLPGMDPRMYKSFAKLDIFDFLGPDYDFPVSEDEYKSWFLEAGLFDIDVHPGYNGLEGRGKRGPTPT
;
A
#
# COMPACT_ATOMS: atom_id res chain seq x y z
N MET A 1 1.98 20.44 1.92
CA MET A 1 2.79 20.23 3.17
C MET A 1 2.72 21.47 4.04
N ARG A 2 3.00 21.36 5.35
CA ARG A 2 3.22 22.49 6.27
C ARG A 2 4.72 22.72 6.47
N PRO A 3 5.18 23.96 6.75
CA PRO A 3 6.61 24.24 6.92
C PRO A 3 7.29 23.38 8.01
N SER A 4 6.60 23.11 9.12
CA SER A 4 7.13 22.29 10.23
C SER A 4 7.42 20.85 9.85
N GLN A 5 6.78 20.32 8.80
CA GLN A 5 6.91 18.93 8.36
C GLN A 5 8.18 18.65 7.55
N ILE A 6 8.99 19.67 7.25
CA ILE A 6 10.24 19.50 6.51
C ILE A 6 11.22 18.54 7.23
N ASN A 7 11.14 18.46 8.54
CA ASN A 7 12.01 17.59 9.33
C ASN A 7 11.70 16.10 9.19
N LEU A 8 10.53 15.74 8.60
CA LEU A 8 10.17 14.35 8.30
C LEU A 8 10.81 13.84 7.02
N ILE A 9 11.36 14.73 6.17
CA ILE A 9 11.86 14.38 4.86
C ILE A 9 13.34 14.74 4.68
N ALA A 10 14.00 13.98 3.80
CA ALA A 10 15.38 14.18 3.36
C ALA A 10 15.49 13.94 1.85
N CYS A 11 16.61 14.33 1.27
CA CYS A 11 16.90 14.04 -0.14
C CYS A 11 16.97 12.52 -0.38
N PRO A 12 16.15 11.95 -1.28
CA PRO A 12 16.18 10.51 -1.53
C PRO A 12 17.43 10.05 -2.29
N VAL A 13 18.24 10.98 -2.81
CA VAL A 13 19.44 10.66 -3.59
C VAL A 13 20.67 10.59 -2.69
N CYS A 14 20.88 11.58 -1.81
CA CYS A 14 22.08 11.68 -0.98
C CYS A 14 21.76 11.70 0.53
N GLN A 15 20.48 11.57 0.91
CA GLN A 15 20.02 11.55 2.29
C GLN A 15 20.39 12.77 3.13
N SER A 16 20.72 13.89 2.49
CA SER A 16 20.98 15.16 3.16
C SER A 16 19.66 15.89 3.49
N LYS A 17 19.78 16.88 4.37
CA LYS A 17 18.64 17.76 4.71
C LYS A 17 18.19 18.55 3.49
N LEU A 18 16.91 18.85 3.44
CA LEU A 18 16.29 19.67 2.41
C LEU A 18 16.03 21.08 2.93
N THR A 19 16.30 22.07 2.09
CA THR A 19 15.93 23.47 2.29
C THR A 19 14.68 23.77 1.47
N LEU A 20 13.74 24.48 2.06
CA LEU A 20 12.45 24.81 1.46
C LEU A 20 12.48 26.23 0.87
N LYS A 21 12.17 26.34 -0.42
CA LYS A 21 11.90 27.61 -1.11
C LYS A 21 10.40 27.68 -1.41
N VAL A 22 9.69 28.57 -0.73
CA VAL A 22 8.23 28.72 -0.86
C VAL A 22 7.92 29.65 -2.02
N HIS A 23 6.99 29.26 -2.92
CA HIS A 23 6.48 30.11 -4.00
C HIS A 23 5.05 30.56 -3.72
N GLU A 24 4.17 29.69 -3.22
CA GLU A 24 2.78 30.00 -2.94
C GLU A 24 2.32 29.30 -1.67
N VAL A 25 1.56 30.01 -0.84
CA VAL A 25 0.97 29.52 0.41
C VAL A 25 -0.55 29.68 0.37
N THR A 26 -1.27 28.71 0.92
CA THR A 26 -2.72 28.78 1.15
C THR A 26 -3.01 28.37 2.59
N GLY A 27 -3.43 29.33 3.40
CA GLY A 27 -3.55 29.13 4.86
C GLY A 27 -2.19 28.84 5.49
N ASP A 28 -2.10 27.72 6.21
CA ASP A 28 -0.87 27.21 6.85
C ASP A 28 -0.07 26.25 5.98
N ARG A 29 -0.48 26.06 4.72
CA ARG A 29 0.05 25.03 3.81
C ARG A 29 0.75 25.65 2.60
N ILE A 30 1.89 25.09 2.24
CA ILE A 30 2.64 25.42 1.03
C ILE A 30 1.94 24.73 -0.14
N LYS A 31 1.39 25.53 -1.06
CA LYS A 31 0.74 25.05 -2.27
C LYS A 31 1.75 24.74 -3.36
N SER A 32 2.71 25.65 -3.55
CA SER A 32 3.82 25.43 -4.46
C SER A 32 5.15 25.90 -3.87
N GLY A 33 6.23 25.22 -4.24
CA GLY A 33 7.56 25.49 -3.74
C GLY A 33 8.60 24.56 -4.34
N THR A 34 9.80 24.64 -3.84
CA THR A 34 10.92 23.77 -4.22
C THR A 34 11.68 23.34 -2.99
N LEU A 35 11.96 22.05 -2.89
CA LEU A 35 12.87 21.47 -1.91
C LEU A 35 14.23 21.29 -2.58
N VAL A 36 15.30 21.75 -1.95
CA VAL A 36 16.67 21.72 -2.51
C VAL A 36 17.64 21.24 -1.43
N ASP A 37 18.56 20.37 -1.79
CA ASP A 37 19.69 20.00 -0.94
C ASP A 37 20.97 20.80 -1.29
N ASP A 38 22.00 20.64 -0.47
CA ASP A 38 23.30 21.32 -0.68
C ASP A 38 24.07 20.78 -1.90
N SER A 39 23.69 19.61 -2.42
CA SER A 39 24.28 18.99 -3.62
C SER A 39 23.60 19.45 -4.92
N GLY A 40 22.53 20.24 -4.81
CA GLY A 40 21.80 20.78 -5.96
C GLY A 40 20.65 19.91 -6.47
N HIS A 41 20.32 18.79 -5.80
CA HIS A 41 19.08 18.07 -6.13
C HIS A 41 17.88 18.93 -5.79
N SER A 42 16.88 18.93 -6.66
CA SER A 42 15.74 19.83 -6.56
C SER A 42 14.43 19.08 -6.83
N PHE A 43 13.45 19.24 -5.93
CA PHE A 43 12.18 18.54 -5.98
C PHE A 43 11.04 19.55 -5.84
N PRO A 44 10.07 19.56 -6.77
CA PRO A 44 8.98 20.53 -6.71
C PRO A 44 7.93 20.13 -5.66
N ILE A 45 7.27 21.14 -5.08
CA ILE A 45 6.00 20.99 -4.38
C ILE A 45 4.91 21.46 -5.35
N VAL A 46 4.00 20.55 -5.71
CA VAL A 46 2.90 20.83 -6.66
C VAL A 46 1.59 20.48 -5.97
N ASP A 47 0.66 21.44 -5.93
CA ASP A 47 -0.64 21.29 -5.31
C ASP A 47 -0.54 20.67 -3.90
N PHE A 48 0.30 21.29 -3.05
CA PHE A 48 0.57 20.92 -1.64
C PHE A 48 1.41 19.66 -1.43
N ILE A 49 1.75 18.89 -2.47
CA ILE A 49 2.41 17.58 -2.41
C ILE A 49 3.84 17.69 -2.93
N PRO A 50 4.87 17.41 -2.11
CA PRO A 50 6.24 17.23 -2.58
C PRO A 50 6.33 16.05 -3.57
N ARG A 51 7.06 16.25 -4.67
CA ARG A 51 7.22 15.26 -5.74
C ARG A 51 8.69 14.87 -5.87
N PHE A 52 9.04 13.67 -5.42
CA PHE A 52 10.41 13.15 -5.45
C PHE A 52 10.69 12.25 -6.66
N VAL A 53 9.68 11.97 -7.47
CA VAL A 53 9.77 11.07 -8.63
C VAL A 53 9.19 11.72 -9.87
N PRO A 54 9.62 11.29 -11.09
CA PRO A 54 9.03 11.76 -12.34
C PRO A 54 7.52 11.48 -12.41
N HIS A 55 6.82 12.27 -13.21
CA HIS A 55 5.38 12.16 -13.42
C HIS A 55 4.94 10.81 -14.00
N GLN A 56 5.77 10.21 -14.87
CA GLN A 56 5.54 8.89 -15.47
C GLN A 56 6.47 7.86 -14.83
N ASN A 57 5.89 6.85 -14.25
CA ASN A 57 6.58 5.73 -13.61
C ASN A 57 5.75 4.44 -13.75
N TYR A 58 6.27 3.28 -13.32
CA TYR A 58 5.60 1.99 -13.45
C TYR A 58 4.30 1.89 -12.64
N ALA A 59 4.11 2.71 -11.63
CA ALA A 59 2.89 2.74 -10.82
C ALA A 59 1.80 3.67 -11.38
N SER A 60 2.01 4.31 -12.54
CA SER A 60 1.01 5.19 -13.16
C SER A 60 -0.32 4.47 -13.41
N ASN A 61 -0.29 3.14 -13.55
CA ASN A 61 -1.46 2.30 -13.74
C ASN A 61 -2.37 2.24 -12.49
N PHE A 62 -1.80 2.39 -11.28
CA PHE A 62 -2.58 2.41 -10.05
C PHE A 62 -3.38 3.71 -9.88
N SER A 63 -2.98 4.80 -10.53
CA SER A 63 -3.77 6.04 -10.52
C SER A 63 -5.19 5.84 -11.04
N VAL A 64 -5.35 4.98 -12.05
CA VAL A 64 -6.64 4.67 -12.68
C VAL A 64 -7.64 4.03 -11.71
N GLN A 65 -7.18 3.23 -10.74
CA GLN A 65 -8.06 2.57 -9.77
C GLN A 65 -8.82 3.57 -8.90
N TRP A 66 -8.16 4.64 -8.50
CA TRP A 66 -8.73 5.64 -7.60
C TRP A 66 -9.66 6.62 -8.29
N GLU A 67 -9.47 6.83 -9.59
CA GLU A 67 -10.36 7.66 -10.43
C GLU A 67 -11.63 6.91 -10.81
N ASP A 68 -11.55 5.60 -11.02
CA ASP A 68 -12.62 4.79 -11.61
C ASP A 68 -13.65 4.27 -10.61
N TRP A 69 -13.25 4.05 -9.37
CA TRP A 69 -14.12 3.53 -8.30
C TRP A 69 -14.08 4.41 -7.04
N PRO A 70 -14.52 5.69 -7.17
CA PRO A 70 -14.46 6.66 -6.07
C PRO A 70 -15.29 6.24 -4.85
N GLU A 71 -16.29 5.37 -5.02
CA GLU A 71 -17.06 4.82 -3.90
C GLU A 71 -16.21 3.99 -2.95
N LEU A 72 -15.11 3.40 -3.41
CA LEU A 72 -14.15 2.67 -2.57
C LEU A 72 -13.28 3.59 -1.71
N LEU A 73 -13.32 4.89 -1.96
CA LEU A 73 -12.68 5.91 -1.11
C LEU A 73 -13.52 6.23 0.14
N SER A 74 -14.75 5.73 0.24
CA SER A 74 -15.60 5.95 1.42
C SER A 74 -14.97 5.34 2.67
N GLN A 75 -15.26 5.94 3.82
CA GLN A 75 -14.82 5.41 5.11
C GLN A 75 -15.35 3.99 5.31
N TYR A 76 -14.45 3.09 5.71
CA TYR A 76 -14.77 1.72 6.02
C TYR A 76 -13.99 1.28 7.26
N ASP A 77 -14.70 1.05 8.36
CA ASP A 77 -14.08 0.72 9.66
C ASP A 77 -13.25 -0.59 9.63
N GLY A 78 -13.49 -1.46 8.67
CA GLY A 78 -12.68 -2.66 8.47
C GLY A 78 -11.19 -2.37 8.22
N TYR A 79 -10.86 -1.21 7.62
CA TYR A 79 -9.47 -0.78 7.47
C TYR A 79 -8.83 -0.46 8.83
N ARG A 80 -9.58 0.13 9.78
CA ARG A 80 -9.13 0.31 11.16
C ARG A 80 -8.78 -1.03 11.80
N THR A 81 -9.73 -1.95 11.78
CA THR A 81 -9.56 -3.29 12.36
C THR A 81 -8.37 -4.01 11.74
N ARG A 82 -8.21 -3.90 10.42
CA ARG A 82 -7.06 -4.46 9.70
C ARG A 82 -5.76 -3.81 10.17
N PHE A 83 -5.67 -2.47 10.19
CA PHE A 83 -4.48 -1.75 10.66
C PHE A 83 -4.07 -2.17 12.07
N GLU A 84 -5.02 -2.20 13.01
CA GLU A 84 -4.77 -2.59 14.40
C GLU A 84 -4.31 -4.04 14.54
N ASN A 85 -4.91 -4.96 13.78
CA ASN A 85 -4.56 -6.38 13.80
C ASN A 85 -3.21 -6.68 13.16
N GLU A 86 -2.89 -6.05 12.03
CA GLU A 86 -1.63 -6.28 11.33
C GLU A 86 -0.46 -5.61 12.06
N THR A 87 -0.65 -4.41 12.62
CA THR A 87 0.43 -3.70 13.30
C THR A 87 0.64 -4.12 14.74
N LYS A 88 -0.43 -4.28 15.52
CA LYS A 88 -0.42 -4.48 16.98
C LYS A 88 0.43 -3.46 17.74
N TRP A 89 0.44 -2.21 17.27
CA TRP A 89 1.26 -1.15 17.87
C TRP A 89 0.59 -0.41 19.04
N GLY A 90 -0.72 -0.58 19.19
CA GLY A 90 -1.54 0.18 20.15
C GLY A 90 -2.19 1.41 19.50
N THR A 91 -3.03 2.08 20.26
CA THR A 91 -3.89 3.17 19.79
C THR A 91 -3.39 4.58 20.12
N ASP A 92 -2.42 4.70 21.02
CA ASP A 92 -1.77 5.98 21.37
C ASP A 92 -0.28 5.89 21.05
N LEU A 93 0.12 6.61 20.00
CA LEU A 93 1.49 6.75 19.54
C LEU A 93 1.89 8.24 19.51
N SER A 94 1.31 9.05 20.37
CA SER A 94 1.65 10.46 20.50
C SER A 94 3.16 10.67 20.71
N GLY A 95 3.75 11.62 19.97
CA GLY A 95 5.19 11.89 20.00
C GLY A 95 6.05 10.85 19.25
N LYS A 96 5.42 9.92 18.51
CA LYS A 96 6.08 8.97 17.63
C LYS A 96 5.98 9.38 16.17
N THR A 97 6.80 8.76 15.33
CA THR A 97 6.80 8.95 13.89
C THR A 97 6.48 7.64 13.19
N ILE A 98 5.59 7.69 12.20
CA ILE A 98 5.22 6.54 11.38
C ILE A 98 5.51 6.83 9.91
N LEU A 99 6.13 5.87 9.22
CA LEU A 99 6.27 5.83 7.77
C LEU A 99 5.22 4.91 7.17
N GLU A 100 4.44 5.40 6.23
CA GLU A 100 3.52 4.62 5.40
C GLU A 100 4.04 4.56 3.97
N ALA A 101 4.40 3.36 3.50
CA ALA A 101 4.86 3.13 2.13
C ALA A 101 3.74 2.53 1.27
N GLY A 102 3.43 3.19 0.14
CA GLY A 102 2.36 2.77 -0.76
C GLY A 102 0.96 3.10 -0.21
N CYS A 103 0.73 4.35 0.11
CA CYS A 103 -0.49 4.78 0.79
C CYS A 103 -1.77 4.68 -0.06
N GLY A 104 -1.66 4.57 -1.39
CA GLY A 104 -2.80 4.58 -2.29
C GLY A 104 -3.76 5.75 -1.97
N SER A 105 -5.03 5.44 -1.77
CA SER A 105 -6.06 6.46 -1.42
C SER A 105 -6.02 6.97 0.02
N GLY A 106 -5.05 6.54 0.83
CA GLY A 106 -4.90 7.00 2.21
C GLY A 106 -5.88 6.41 3.22
N ALA A 107 -6.43 5.24 2.94
CA ALA A 107 -7.37 4.58 3.85
C ALA A 107 -6.70 4.21 5.19
N PHE A 108 -5.46 3.73 5.15
CA PHE A 108 -4.69 3.44 6.37
C PHE A 108 -4.05 4.69 6.98
N THR A 109 -3.71 5.70 6.17
CA THR A 109 -3.17 6.98 6.63
C THR A 109 -4.05 7.61 7.71
N GLU A 110 -5.38 7.57 7.51
CA GLU A 110 -6.36 8.11 8.47
C GLU A 110 -6.23 7.44 9.85
N PHE A 111 -6.12 6.12 9.89
CA PHE A 111 -6.05 5.37 11.14
C PHE A 111 -4.68 5.46 11.80
N ALA A 112 -3.61 5.50 11.01
CA ALA A 112 -2.27 5.80 11.52
C ALA A 112 -2.23 7.19 12.17
N ALA A 113 -2.82 8.20 11.52
CA ALA A 113 -2.88 9.56 12.05
C ALA A 113 -3.72 9.67 13.33
N ALA A 114 -4.79 8.87 13.44
CA ALA A 114 -5.64 8.82 14.63
C ALA A 114 -4.91 8.33 15.90
N THR A 115 -3.76 7.67 15.76
CA THR A 115 -2.90 7.29 16.90
C THR A 115 -2.17 8.48 17.53
N GLY A 116 -2.22 9.67 16.95
CA GLY A 116 -1.50 10.87 17.42
C GLY A 116 -0.04 10.95 16.97
N ALA A 117 0.45 10.00 16.21
CA ALA A 117 1.80 10.02 15.64
C ALA A 117 1.92 11.03 14.48
N GLU A 118 3.14 11.52 14.22
CA GLU A 118 3.49 12.25 13.00
C GLU A 118 3.69 11.24 11.85
N ILE A 119 2.98 11.43 10.73
CA ILE A 119 2.96 10.49 9.61
C ILE A 119 3.69 11.07 8.40
N LEU A 120 4.65 10.32 7.85
CA LEU A 120 5.09 10.47 6.47
C LEU A 120 4.43 9.36 5.63
N SER A 121 3.51 9.75 4.75
CA SER A 121 2.74 8.84 3.90
C SER A 121 3.15 9.08 2.44
N PHE A 122 3.52 8.03 1.71
CA PHE A 122 3.92 8.19 0.33
C PHE A 122 3.41 7.07 -0.59
N ASP A 123 3.28 7.43 -1.87
CA ASP A 123 2.99 6.51 -2.96
C ASP A 123 3.78 6.93 -4.21
N LEU A 124 4.11 5.98 -5.05
CA LEU A 124 4.76 6.24 -6.32
C LEU A 124 3.76 6.80 -7.36
N SER A 125 2.48 6.40 -7.28
CA SER A 125 1.44 6.84 -8.20
C SER A 125 0.97 8.25 -7.89
N LYS A 126 0.81 9.07 -8.93
CA LYS A 126 0.25 10.43 -8.80
C LYS A 126 -1.18 10.38 -8.26
N GLY A 127 -2.04 9.54 -8.85
CA GLY A 127 -3.45 9.45 -8.45
C GLY A 127 -3.62 8.98 -7.00
N GLY A 128 -2.75 8.06 -6.51
CA GLY A 128 -2.77 7.63 -5.12
C GLY A 128 -2.53 8.78 -4.15
N VAL A 129 -1.43 9.53 -4.32
CA VAL A 129 -1.14 10.66 -3.41
C VAL A 129 -2.16 11.78 -3.50
N GLU A 130 -2.77 12.02 -4.67
CA GLU A 130 -3.83 13.01 -4.82
C GLU A 130 -5.14 12.58 -4.16
N ALA A 131 -5.49 11.29 -4.25
CA ALA A 131 -6.62 10.72 -3.54
C ALA A 131 -6.40 10.75 -2.02
N ASN A 132 -5.20 10.36 -1.55
CA ASN A 132 -4.84 10.46 -0.13
C ASN A 132 -4.90 11.92 0.34
N TYR A 133 -4.35 12.87 -0.43
CA TYR A 133 -4.43 14.28 -0.08
C TYR A 133 -5.87 14.78 0.00
N SER A 134 -6.71 14.42 -0.96
CA SER A 134 -8.13 14.78 -0.93
C SER A 134 -8.83 14.30 0.33
N ARG A 135 -8.50 13.08 0.78
CA ARG A 135 -9.07 12.43 1.96
C ARG A 135 -8.55 13.01 3.27
N ASN A 136 -7.23 13.17 3.39
CA ASN A 136 -6.53 13.37 4.66
C ASN A 136 -5.90 14.77 4.82
N LYS A 137 -6.11 15.70 3.88
CA LYS A 137 -5.51 17.05 3.87
C LYS A 137 -5.71 17.85 5.17
N ASP A 138 -6.81 17.59 5.88
CA ASP A 138 -7.16 18.35 7.09
C ASP A 138 -6.50 17.79 8.37
N LEU A 139 -5.86 16.63 8.28
CA LEU A 139 -5.05 16.06 9.35
C LEU A 139 -3.71 16.81 9.45
N SER A 140 -3.46 17.45 10.60
CA SER A 140 -2.28 18.31 10.79
C SER A 140 -0.99 17.53 10.96
N ASN A 141 -1.08 16.29 11.42
CA ASN A 141 0.03 15.37 11.67
C ASN A 141 0.36 14.45 10.49
N VAL A 142 -0.15 14.75 9.28
CA VAL A 142 0.13 13.95 8.07
C VAL A 142 0.86 14.77 7.02
N LEU A 143 2.00 14.27 6.55
CA LEU A 143 2.70 14.74 5.36
C LEU A 143 2.56 13.69 4.25
N ILE A 144 1.94 14.07 3.14
CA ILE A 144 1.78 13.21 1.97
C ILE A 144 2.77 13.65 0.90
N VAL A 145 3.54 12.70 0.35
CA VAL A 145 4.52 12.98 -0.71
C VAL A 145 4.47 11.92 -1.82
N GLN A 146 4.88 12.26 -3.02
CA GLN A 146 5.05 11.28 -4.10
C GLN A 146 6.51 10.82 -4.13
N ALA A 147 6.73 9.52 -3.85
CA ALA A 147 8.08 8.95 -3.74
C ALA A 147 8.11 7.47 -4.11
N ASP A 148 9.32 6.96 -4.34
CA ASP A 148 9.59 5.55 -4.61
C ASP A 148 10.05 4.85 -3.32
N VAL A 149 9.55 3.64 -3.08
CA VAL A 149 9.94 2.81 -1.94
C VAL A 149 11.42 2.43 -1.94
N TYR A 150 12.06 2.42 -3.10
CA TYR A 150 13.50 2.18 -3.22
C TYR A 150 14.36 3.41 -2.86
N HIS A 151 13.75 4.58 -2.82
CA HIS A 151 14.41 5.86 -2.54
C HIS A 151 13.52 6.67 -1.60
N ILE A 152 13.34 6.16 -0.40
CA ILE A 152 12.48 6.79 0.63
C ILE A 152 13.03 8.18 0.94
N PRO A 153 12.21 9.24 0.85
CA PRO A 153 12.66 10.61 1.05
C PRO A 153 12.74 10.96 2.54
N ALA A 154 13.50 10.17 3.29
CA ALA A 154 13.70 10.32 4.73
C ALA A 154 15.06 9.79 5.14
N LEU A 155 15.57 10.24 6.28
CA LEU A 155 16.83 9.70 6.83
C LEU A 155 16.62 8.25 7.31
N PRO A 156 17.58 7.35 7.04
CA PRO A 156 17.55 6.00 7.62
C PRO A 156 17.45 6.07 9.15
N GLY A 157 16.71 5.15 9.73
CA GLY A 157 16.57 5.06 11.17
C GLY A 157 15.83 6.23 11.84
N SER A 158 15.03 7.01 11.11
CA SER A 158 14.35 8.19 11.67
C SER A 158 12.94 7.89 12.20
N PHE A 159 12.32 6.79 11.81
CA PHE A 159 10.95 6.45 12.20
C PHE A 159 10.89 5.48 13.37
N ASP A 160 9.88 5.66 14.25
CA ASP A 160 9.57 4.69 15.30
C ASP A 160 8.85 3.46 14.73
N TYR A 161 8.05 3.67 13.67
CA TYR A 161 7.26 2.64 13.03
C TYR A 161 7.27 2.81 11.52
N ALA A 162 7.20 1.69 10.78
CA ALA A 162 6.98 1.72 9.33
C ALA A 162 6.03 0.60 8.92
N PHE A 163 5.11 0.89 7.99
CA PHE A 163 4.24 -0.13 7.43
C PHE A 163 4.06 -0.01 5.91
N CYS A 164 3.73 -1.17 5.30
CA CYS A 164 3.51 -1.29 3.86
C CYS A 164 2.47 -2.37 3.59
N PHE A 165 1.23 -1.99 3.26
CA PHE A 165 0.12 -2.91 3.08
C PHE A 165 -0.40 -2.91 1.65
N GLY A 166 -0.45 -4.10 1.01
CA GLY A 166 -0.98 -4.31 -0.33
C GLY A 166 -0.07 -3.82 -1.46
N VAL A 167 1.24 -3.66 -1.22
CA VAL A 167 2.15 -2.97 -2.14
C VAL A 167 3.36 -3.81 -2.56
N LEU A 168 4.01 -4.50 -1.64
CA LEU A 168 5.30 -5.15 -1.88
C LEU A 168 5.29 -6.04 -3.12
N GLN A 169 4.27 -6.88 -3.30
CA GLN A 169 4.11 -7.79 -4.43
C GLN A 169 4.07 -7.07 -5.79
N HIS A 170 3.69 -5.81 -5.81
CA HIS A 170 3.55 -5.01 -7.02
C HIS A 170 4.79 -4.16 -7.34
N THR A 171 5.85 -4.32 -6.59
CA THR A 171 7.13 -3.66 -6.85
C THR A 171 8.03 -4.55 -7.72
N PRO A 172 8.95 -3.98 -8.52
CA PRO A 172 9.89 -4.76 -9.36
C PRO A 172 10.73 -5.76 -8.57
N LYS A 173 11.07 -5.42 -7.32
CA LYS A 173 11.90 -6.22 -6.41
C LYS A 173 11.32 -6.15 -4.99
N PRO A 174 10.33 -7.00 -4.65
CA PRO A 174 9.62 -6.93 -3.38
C PRO A 174 10.51 -6.98 -2.15
N LYS A 175 11.54 -7.82 -2.18
CA LYS A 175 12.52 -7.94 -1.09
C LYS A 175 13.30 -6.65 -0.87
N ASP A 176 13.79 -6.01 -1.94
CA ASP A 176 14.54 -4.76 -1.83
C ASP A 176 13.64 -3.64 -1.25
N SER A 177 12.38 -3.60 -1.66
CA SER A 177 11.38 -2.67 -1.10
C SER A 177 11.15 -2.90 0.40
N PHE A 178 11.07 -4.17 0.83
CA PHE A 178 10.95 -4.53 2.23
C PHE A 178 12.21 -4.15 3.03
N MET A 179 13.41 -4.36 2.47
CA MET A 179 14.66 -3.96 3.12
C MET A 179 14.73 -2.45 3.33
N ALA A 180 14.37 -1.65 2.31
CA ALA A 180 14.33 -0.19 2.40
C ALA A 180 13.33 0.28 3.50
N LEU A 181 12.16 -0.37 3.60
CA LEU A 181 11.21 -0.12 4.67
C LEU A 181 11.84 -0.39 6.06
N CYS A 182 12.55 -1.50 6.22
CA CYS A 182 13.22 -1.87 7.47
C CYS A 182 14.34 -0.89 7.85
N GLU A 183 15.07 -0.37 6.87
CA GLU A 183 16.13 0.62 7.09
C GLU A 183 15.61 1.97 7.57
N SER A 184 14.35 2.31 7.27
CA SER A 184 13.73 3.57 7.66
C SER A 184 13.50 3.70 9.17
N VAL A 185 13.33 2.57 9.89
CA VAL A 185 13.01 2.60 11.32
C VAL A 185 14.24 2.60 12.21
N LYS A 186 14.08 3.18 13.39
CA LYS A 186 15.13 3.33 14.43
C LYS A 186 15.68 1.96 14.84
N GLU A 187 17.00 1.88 14.97
CA GLU A 187 17.63 0.69 15.55
C GLU A 187 17.15 0.43 16.97
N ARG A 188 17.05 -0.85 17.34
CA ARG A 188 16.67 -1.35 18.67
C ARG A 188 15.22 -1.09 19.09
N THR A 189 14.58 -0.04 18.58
CA THR A 189 13.24 0.36 19.02
C THR A 189 12.19 0.39 17.93
N GLY A 190 12.62 0.53 16.68
CA GLY A 190 11.75 0.62 15.52
C GLY A 190 11.00 -0.66 15.25
N LYS A 191 9.77 -0.54 14.77
CA LYS A 191 8.91 -1.68 14.42
C LYS A 191 8.45 -1.57 12.98
N VAL A 192 8.37 -2.72 12.33
CA VAL A 192 7.90 -2.83 10.95
C VAL A 192 6.69 -3.76 10.90
N ALA A 193 5.70 -3.41 10.07
CA ALA A 193 4.60 -4.28 9.71
C ALA A 193 4.40 -4.21 8.19
N ALA A 194 4.27 -5.36 7.53
CA ALA A 194 4.01 -5.40 6.10
C ALA A 194 3.21 -6.66 5.72
N ASP A 195 2.54 -6.61 4.58
CA ASP A 195 1.89 -7.77 4.01
C ASP A 195 2.39 -8.04 2.59
N ILE A 196 2.15 -9.25 2.12
CA ILE A 196 2.49 -9.67 0.76
C ILE A 196 1.60 -10.82 0.30
N TYR A 197 1.33 -10.89 -1.00
CA TYR A 197 0.60 -12.02 -1.56
C TYR A 197 1.37 -13.33 -1.41
N THR A 198 0.63 -14.42 -1.23
CA THR A 198 1.21 -15.76 -1.15
C THR A 198 0.59 -16.72 -2.14
N MET A 199 1.35 -17.73 -2.50
CA MET A 199 0.88 -18.86 -3.30
C MET A 199 0.44 -20.00 -2.37
N PRO A 200 -0.61 -20.74 -2.72
CA PRO A 200 -0.91 -21.98 -2.03
C PRO A 200 0.32 -22.91 -2.04
N PRO A 201 0.59 -23.64 -0.94
CA PRO A 201 1.67 -24.60 -0.87
C PRO A 201 1.58 -25.63 -2.00
N VAL A 202 2.73 -26.15 -2.42
CA VAL A 202 2.80 -27.21 -3.42
C VAL A 202 2.00 -28.44 -2.94
N GLY A 203 1.13 -28.98 -3.81
CA GLY A 203 0.23 -30.07 -3.48
C GLY A 203 -1.11 -29.65 -2.84
N HIS A 204 -1.30 -28.36 -2.59
CA HIS A 204 -2.61 -27.85 -2.15
C HIS A 204 -3.66 -28.00 -3.29
N PRO A 205 -4.92 -28.40 -3.00
CA PRO A 205 -5.95 -28.65 -4.03
C PRO A 205 -6.18 -27.49 -5.01
N TYR A 206 -5.95 -26.25 -4.57
CA TYR A 206 -6.10 -25.03 -5.39
C TYR A 206 -4.82 -24.57 -6.10
N GLU A 207 -3.68 -25.20 -5.84
CA GLU A 207 -2.40 -24.81 -6.47
C GLU A 207 -2.47 -24.80 -8.00
N PRO A 208 -3.06 -25.81 -8.69
CA PRO A 208 -3.15 -25.81 -10.14
C PRO A 208 -3.99 -24.64 -10.68
N LEU A 209 -5.05 -24.25 -9.97
CA LEU A 209 -5.91 -23.11 -10.34
C LEU A 209 -5.12 -21.80 -10.25
N TRP A 210 -4.39 -21.60 -9.15
CA TRP A 210 -3.54 -20.44 -8.95
C TRP A 210 -2.41 -20.35 -9.97
N ARG A 211 -1.75 -21.46 -10.27
CA ARG A 211 -0.69 -21.53 -11.28
C ARG A 211 -1.21 -21.14 -12.65
N ASN A 212 -2.40 -21.61 -13.04
CA ASN A 212 -3.03 -21.24 -14.31
C ASN A 212 -3.45 -19.76 -14.32
N LYS A 213 -3.96 -19.25 -13.21
CA LYS A 213 -4.29 -17.82 -13.03
C LYS A 213 -3.06 -16.95 -13.33
N TYR A 214 -1.89 -17.27 -12.78
CA TYR A 214 -0.65 -16.52 -13.02
C TYR A 214 -0.10 -16.69 -14.45
N ARG A 215 -0.33 -17.83 -15.10
CA ARG A 215 0.00 -17.99 -16.52
C ARG A 215 -0.87 -17.09 -17.41
N MET A 216 -2.16 -17.04 -17.15
CA MET A 216 -3.08 -16.15 -17.86
C MET A 216 -2.74 -14.67 -17.63
N ARG A 217 -2.38 -14.30 -16.41
CA ARG A 217 -1.98 -12.93 -16.07
C ARG A 217 -0.86 -12.42 -16.99
N LYS A 218 0.16 -13.23 -17.25
CA LYS A 218 1.29 -12.85 -18.13
C LYS A 218 0.84 -12.44 -19.53
N LEU A 219 -0.24 -13.01 -20.04
CA LEU A 219 -0.79 -12.66 -21.35
C LEU A 219 -1.64 -11.39 -21.29
N VAL A 220 -2.39 -11.24 -20.20
CA VAL A 220 -3.35 -10.12 -20.03
C VAL A 220 -2.65 -8.85 -19.59
N SER A 221 -1.68 -8.91 -18.68
CA SER A 221 -1.00 -7.74 -18.13
C SER A 221 -0.23 -6.90 -19.16
N SER A 222 0.12 -7.50 -20.31
CA SER A 222 0.75 -6.79 -21.43
C SER A 222 -0.22 -5.96 -22.28
N LEU A 223 -1.54 -6.12 -22.09
CA LEU A 223 -2.54 -5.36 -22.81
C LEU A 223 -2.65 -3.92 -22.29
N PRO A 224 -3.10 -2.95 -23.11
CA PRO A 224 -3.40 -1.61 -22.63
C PRO A 224 -4.39 -1.66 -21.46
N LYS A 225 -4.09 -0.95 -20.37
CA LYS A 225 -4.84 -1.03 -19.12
C LYS A 225 -6.33 -0.67 -19.26
N ILE A 226 -6.65 0.22 -20.20
CA ILE A 226 -8.04 0.55 -20.54
C ILE A 226 -8.84 -0.67 -21.03
N TRP A 227 -8.20 -1.60 -21.76
CA TRP A 227 -8.85 -2.82 -22.22
C TRP A 227 -9.02 -3.82 -21.08
N ILE A 228 -8.01 -3.94 -20.21
CA ILE A 228 -8.11 -4.79 -18.99
C ILE A 228 -9.26 -4.28 -18.12
N ARG A 229 -9.35 -2.98 -17.90
CA ARG A 229 -10.42 -2.35 -17.14
C ARG A 229 -11.80 -2.68 -17.72
N ARG A 230 -12.01 -2.40 -19.03
CA ARG A 230 -13.29 -2.70 -19.70
C ARG A 230 -13.65 -4.18 -19.62
N PHE A 231 -12.66 -5.03 -19.76
CA PHE A 231 -12.83 -6.47 -19.59
C PHE A 231 -13.30 -6.81 -18.16
N VAL A 232 -12.63 -6.28 -17.13
CA VAL A 232 -12.99 -6.51 -15.74
C VAL A 232 -14.41 -6.03 -15.44
N GLU A 233 -14.77 -4.84 -15.91
CA GLU A 233 -16.13 -4.31 -15.74
C GLU A 233 -17.19 -5.21 -16.38
N ALA A 234 -16.99 -5.59 -17.63
CA ALA A 234 -17.91 -6.48 -18.35
C ALA A 234 -17.98 -7.86 -17.68
N TYR A 235 -16.82 -8.43 -17.35
CA TYR A 235 -16.71 -9.73 -16.69
C TYR A 235 -17.42 -9.77 -15.35
N VAL A 236 -17.14 -8.82 -14.44
CA VAL A 236 -17.79 -8.79 -13.13
C VAL A 236 -19.28 -8.56 -13.27
N ASN A 237 -19.72 -7.68 -14.18
CA ASN A 237 -21.14 -7.45 -14.42
C ASN A 237 -21.87 -8.73 -14.86
N MET A 238 -21.24 -9.56 -15.67
CA MET A 238 -21.79 -10.84 -16.16
C MET A 238 -21.70 -11.94 -15.08
N ALA A 239 -20.61 -12.03 -14.36
CA ALA A 239 -20.37 -13.07 -13.36
C ALA A 239 -21.12 -12.83 -12.03
N TRP A 240 -21.46 -11.58 -11.72
CA TRP A 240 -22.10 -11.22 -10.45
C TRP A 240 -23.47 -11.89 -10.19
N PRO A 241 -24.40 -11.95 -11.16
CA PRO A 241 -25.64 -12.72 -11.00
C PRO A 241 -25.38 -14.20 -10.77
N ILE A 242 -24.40 -14.80 -11.47
CA ILE A 242 -24.02 -16.22 -11.32
C ILE A 242 -23.49 -16.45 -9.89
N ARG A 243 -22.59 -15.56 -9.40
CA ARG A 243 -22.11 -15.58 -8.01
C ARG A 243 -23.26 -15.58 -7.02
N THR A 244 -24.21 -14.68 -7.21
CA THR A 244 -25.37 -14.54 -6.30
C THR A 244 -26.23 -15.80 -6.31
N LEU A 245 -26.44 -16.37 -7.47
CA LEU A 245 -27.19 -17.63 -7.63
C LEU A 245 -26.46 -18.81 -6.99
N ASN A 246 -25.14 -18.92 -7.17
CA ASN A 246 -24.33 -19.96 -6.56
C ASN A 246 -24.44 -19.95 -5.03
N ILE A 247 -24.32 -18.77 -4.39
CA ILE A 247 -24.48 -18.65 -2.93
C ILE A 247 -25.88 -19.03 -2.49
N LYS A 248 -26.92 -18.59 -3.23
CA LYS A 248 -28.30 -18.90 -2.91
C LYS A 248 -28.63 -20.40 -2.99
N LEU A 249 -28.09 -21.09 -4.01
CA LEU A 249 -28.37 -22.50 -4.26
C LEU A 249 -27.50 -23.45 -3.45
N PHE A 250 -26.22 -23.13 -3.30
CA PHE A 250 -25.20 -24.07 -2.80
C PHE A 250 -24.59 -23.64 -1.46
N LYS A 251 -25.01 -22.48 -0.90
CA LYS A 251 -24.49 -21.93 0.37
C LYS A 251 -22.95 -21.93 0.38
N ASP A 252 -22.31 -22.56 1.37
CA ASP A 252 -20.85 -22.61 1.52
C ASP A 252 -20.13 -23.23 0.32
N LYS A 253 -20.72 -24.20 -0.37
CA LYS A 253 -20.17 -24.75 -1.62
C LYS A 253 -20.24 -23.76 -2.78
N GLY A 254 -21.17 -22.82 -2.75
CA GLY A 254 -21.27 -21.73 -3.73
C GLY A 254 -20.06 -20.81 -3.71
N ILE A 255 -19.42 -20.62 -2.55
CA ILE A 255 -18.17 -19.86 -2.40
C ILE A 255 -17.05 -20.52 -3.23
N LEU A 256 -16.95 -21.85 -3.19
CA LEU A 256 -15.96 -22.59 -3.97
C LEU A 256 -16.13 -22.38 -5.49
N TYR A 257 -17.37 -22.43 -5.97
CA TYR A 257 -17.69 -22.16 -7.37
C TYR A 257 -17.39 -20.71 -7.75
N ASN A 258 -17.61 -19.77 -6.84
CA ASN A 258 -17.30 -18.36 -7.08
C ASN A 258 -15.81 -18.10 -7.18
N ARG A 259 -14.97 -18.82 -6.42
CA ARG A 259 -13.50 -18.76 -6.57
C ARG A 259 -13.03 -19.21 -7.95
N ALA A 260 -13.71 -20.19 -8.57
CA ALA A 260 -13.46 -20.56 -9.96
C ALA A 260 -13.81 -19.43 -10.95
N LEU A 261 -14.72 -18.54 -10.56
CA LEU A 261 -15.04 -17.29 -11.26
C LEU A 261 -14.15 -16.11 -10.87
N LEU A 262 -13.04 -16.32 -10.17
CA LEU A 262 -12.17 -15.25 -9.63
C LEU A 262 -12.92 -14.24 -8.73
N LEU A 263 -14.04 -14.66 -8.14
CA LEU A 263 -14.82 -13.87 -7.20
C LEU A 263 -14.69 -14.46 -5.80
N ASP A 264 -14.42 -13.63 -4.81
CA ASP A 264 -14.24 -14.08 -3.43
C ASP A 264 -15.55 -13.98 -2.62
N ASP A 265 -15.50 -14.46 -1.39
CA ASP A 265 -16.56 -14.27 -0.40
C ASP A 265 -16.31 -12.96 0.37
N TYR A 266 -16.90 -11.89 -0.14
CA TYR A 266 -16.67 -10.54 0.37
C TYR A 266 -17.23 -10.26 1.77
N PRO A 267 -18.41 -10.79 2.19
CA PRO A 267 -18.93 -10.52 3.53
C PRO A 267 -18.00 -10.89 4.69
N PRO A 268 -17.39 -12.08 4.75
CA PRO A 268 -16.42 -12.41 5.79
C PRO A 268 -15.09 -11.65 5.64
N ARG A 269 -14.68 -11.39 4.39
CA ARG A 269 -13.43 -10.67 4.09
C ARG A 269 -13.53 -9.17 4.41
N LEU A 270 -14.72 -8.60 4.27
CA LEU A 270 -15.01 -7.17 4.44
C LEU A 270 -16.18 -6.98 5.43
N PRO A 271 -16.04 -7.38 6.70
CA PRO A 271 -17.11 -7.32 7.66
C PRO A 271 -17.56 -5.87 7.91
N GLY A 272 -18.87 -5.62 7.80
CA GLY A 272 -19.44 -4.28 8.00
C GLY A 272 -19.38 -3.35 6.77
N MET A 273 -18.81 -3.77 5.65
CA MET A 273 -18.88 -3.01 4.41
C MET A 273 -20.30 -3.03 3.84
N ASP A 274 -20.75 -1.91 3.29
CA ASP A 274 -22.04 -1.84 2.58
C ASP A 274 -22.06 -2.90 1.45
N PRO A 275 -23.06 -3.81 1.45
CA PRO A 275 -23.17 -4.85 0.42
C PRO A 275 -23.21 -4.32 -1.02
N ARG A 276 -23.64 -3.08 -1.22
CA ARG A 276 -23.63 -2.42 -2.54
C ARG A 276 -22.21 -2.21 -3.09
N MET A 277 -21.23 -2.11 -2.20
CA MET A 277 -19.83 -1.88 -2.55
C MET A 277 -19.07 -3.18 -2.91
N TYR A 278 -19.59 -4.36 -2.53
CA TYR A 278 -18.89 -5.63 -2.84
C TYR A 278 -18.64 -5.84 -4.33
N LYS A 279 -19.53 -5.37 -5.20
CA LYS A 279 -19.36 -5.49 -6.64
C LYS A 279 -18.23 -4.61 -7.17
N SER A 280 -18.12 -3.38 -6.69
CA SER A 280 -17.03 -2.47 -7.02
C SER A 280 -15.70 -2.99 -6.44
N PHE A 281 -15.74 -3.53 -5.22
CA PHE A 281 -14.56 -4.17 -4.64
C PHE A 281 -14.10 -5.39 -5.45
N ALA A 282 -15.03 -6.20 -5.97
CA ALA A 282 -14.71 -7.31 -6.86
C ALA A 282 -14.03 -6.86 -8.16
N LYS A 283 -14.45 -5.72 -8.72
CA LYS A 283 -13.79 -5.13 -9.89
C LYS A 283 -12.36 -4.69 -9.55
N LEU A 284 -12.18 -4.01 -8.42
CA LEU A 284 -10.88 -3.61 -7.92
C LEU A 284 -9.96 -4.83 -7.73
N ASP A 285 -10.44 -5.85 -7.04
CA ASP A 285 -9.69 -7.07 -6.71
C ASP A 285 -9.21 -7.81 -7.97
N ILE A 286 -10.09 -7.94 -9.00
CA ILE A 286 -9.70 -8.56 -10.28
C ILE A 286 -8.78 -7.65 -11.08
N PHE A 287 -9.00 -6.33 -11.06
CA PHE A 287 -8.12 -5.40 -11.75
C PHE A 287 -6.74 -5.35 -11.10
N ASP A 288 -6.67 -5.37 -9.77
CA ASP A 288 -5.43 -5.40 -9.00
C ASP A 288 -4.61 -6.67 -9.31
N PHE A 289 -5.28 -7.77 -9.58
CA PHE A 289 -4.62 -8.99 -10.03
C PHE A 289 -4.14 -8.93 -11.50
N LEU A 290 -4.93 -8.36 -12.42
CA LEU A 290 -4.63 -8.39 -13.86
C LEU A 290 -3.86 -7.18 -14.36
N GLY A 291 -4.05 -6.02 -13.74
CA GLY A 291 -3.58 -4.72 -14.22
C GLY A 291 -2.12 -4.38 -13.93
N PRO A 292 -1.58 -4.62 -12.73
CA PRO A 292 -0.21 -4.26 -12.41
C PRO A 292 0.82 -4.94 -13.32
N ASP A 293 1.95 -4.28 -13.56
CA ASP A 293 3.03 -4.86 -14.33
C ASP A 293 3.73 -5.97 -13.55
N TYR A 294 3.81 -5.81 -12.24
CA TYR A 294 4.42 -6.74 -11.30
C TYR A 294 3.38 -7.36 -10.36
N ASP A 295 3.58 -8.62 -10.02
CA ASP A 295 2.82 -9.35 -9.01
C ASP A 295 3.63 -10.60 -8.63
N PHE A 296 4.32 -10.53 -7.49
CA PHE A 296 5.27 -11.54 -7.02
C PHE A 296 4.84 -12.08 -5.65
N PRO A 297 3.94 -13.09 -5.63
CA PRO A 297 3.62 -13.78 -4.39
C PRO A 297 4.81 -14.63 -3.91
N VAL A 298 4.96 -14.73 -2.60
CA VAL A 298 6.06 -15.48 -1.96
C VAL A 298 5.52 -16.58 -1.06
N SER A 299 6.40 -17.52 -0.67
CA SER A 299 6.10 -18.49 0.37
C SER A 299 6.29 -17.87 1.76
N GLU A 300 5.69 -18.49 2.78
CA GLU A 300 5.85 -18.06 4.17
C GLU A 300 7.31 -18.13 4.63
N ASP A 301 8.02 -19.19 4.27
CA ASP A 301 9.44 -19.36 4.62
C ASP A 301 10.32 -18.28 3.97
N GLU A 302 10.05 -17.98 2.70
CA GLU A 302 10.76 -16.92 1.98
C GLU A 302 10.49 -15.57 2.64
N TYR A 303 9.23 -15.23 2.92
CA TYR A 303 8.87 -13.96 3.54
C TYR A 303 9.48 -13.82 4.94
N LYS A 304 9.45 -14.89 5.73
CA LYS A 304 10.09 -14.93 7.05
C LYS A 304 11.60 -14.73 6.97
N SER A 305 12.26 -15.29 5.93
CA SER A 305 13.68 -15.08 5.71
C SER A 305 14.05 -13.62 5.50
N TRP A 306 13.18 -12.82 4.88
CA TRP A 306 13.41 -11.38 4.68
C TRP A 306 13.49 -10.63 6.00
N PHE A 307 12.64 -10.98 6.98
CA PHE A 307 12.69 -10.38 8.33
C PHE A 307 14.00 -10.70 9.05
N LEU A 308 14.46 -11.94 8.94
CA LEU A 308 15.73 -12.34 9.53
C LEU A 308 16.91 -11.62 8.87
N GLU A 309 16.94 -11.57 7.54
CA GLU A 309 17.99 -10.88 6.79
C GLU A 309 18.01 -9.37 7.03
N ALA A 310 16.85 -8.75 7.27
CA ALA A 310 16.75 -7.34 7.66
C ALA A 310 17.19 -7.08 9.12
N GLY A 311 17.62 -8.10 9.86
CA GLY A 311 18.04 -7.99 11.26
C GLY A 311 16.88 -7.71 12.22
N LEU A 312 15.66 -8.11 11.86
CA LEU A 312 14.51 -8.00 12.74
C LEU A 312 14.47 -9.16 13.74
N PHE A 313 13.88 -8.90 14.89
CA PHE A 313 13.59 -9.89 15.95
C PHE A 313 12.12 -9.75 16.41
N ASP A 314 11.66 -10.63 17.30
CA ASP A 314 10.23 -10.74 17.67
C ASP A 314 9.34 -10.87 16.42
N ILE A 315 9.80 -11.71 15.49
CA ILE A 315 9.19 -11.89 14.18
C ILE A 315 7.92 -12.71 14.32
N ASP A 316 6.82 -12.17 13.77
CA ASP A 316 5.54 -12.86 13.65
C ASP A 316 5.09 -12.78 12.18
N VAL A 317 5.20 -13.89 11.46
CA VAL A 317 4.75 -14.04 10.07
C VAL A 317 3.72 -15.14 10.03
N HIS A 318 2.54 -14.85 9.48
CA HIS A 318 1.43 -15.79 9.42
C HIS A 318 0.49 -15.46 8.25
N PRO A 319 -0.36 -16.42 7.81
CA PRO A 319 -1.43 -16.14 6.89
C PRO A 319 -2.41 -15.11 7.46
N GLY A 320 -2.76 -14.11 6.67
CA GLY A 320 -3.60 -13.01 7.10
C GLY A 320 -4.55 -12.52 6.02
N TYR A 321 -4.97 -11.27 6.13
CA TYR A 321 -6.00 -10.66 5.30
C TYR A 321 -5.64 -10.65 3.81
N ASN A 322 -4.40 -10.30 3.48
CA ASN A 322 -3.95 -10.06 2.10
C ASN A 322 -2.88 -11.06 1.64
N GLY A 323 -2.85 -12.25 2.19
CA GLY A 323 -1.85 -13.27 1.93
C GLY A 323 -1.06 -13.59 3.20
N LEU A 324 0.18 -13.12 3.30
CA LEU A 324 1.00 -13.20 4.50
C LEU A 324 1.09 -11.83 5.15
N GLU A 325 0.84 -11.80 6.45
CA GLU A 325 1.11 -10.65 7.32
C GLU A 325 2.39 -10.90 8.09
N GLY A 326 3.22 -9.88 8.20
CA GLY A 326 4.48 -9.97 8.92
C GLY A 326 4.78 -8.72 9.73
N ARG A 327 5.31 -8.91 10.95
CA ARG A 327 5.79 -7.82 11.80
C ARG A 327 7.03 -8.23 12.57
N GLY A 328 7.83 -7.26 12.92
CA GLY A 328 9.05 -7.45 13.70
C GLY A 328 9.60 -6.16 14.25
N LYS A 329 10.61 -6.26 15.12
CA LYS A 329 11.34 -5.14 15.70
C LYS A 329 12.74 -5.10 15.12
N ARG A 330 13.26 -3.91 14.83
CA ARG A 330 14.62 -3.76 14.34
C ARG A 330 15.64 -4.03 15.45
N GLY A 331 16.57 -4.93 15.19
CA GLY A 331 17.72 -5.19 16.04
C GLY A 331 18.81 -4.13 15.95
N PRO A 332 19.89 -4.24 16.70
CA PRO A 332 21.10 -3.47 16.47
C PRO A 332 21.72 -3.88 15.13
N THR A 333 22.32 -2.91 14.42
CA THR A 333 23.11 -3.26 13.23
C THR A 333 24.27 -4.17 13.67
N PRO A 334 24.53 -5.28 12.96
CA PRO A 334 25.73 -6.07 13.20
C PRO A 334 26.98 -5.19 13.07
N THR A 335 27.81 -5.18 14.08
CA THR A 335 29.10 -4.45 14.11
C THR A 335 30.12 -5.11 13.21
#